data_204d0d65e294117964d4e46f4ed1b796
#
_entry.id   204d0d65e294117964d4e46f4ed1b796
#
_cell.length_a   1.000
_cell.length_b   1.000
_cell.length_c   1.000
_cell.angle_alpha   90.00
_cell.angle_beta   90.00
_cell.angle_gamma   90.00
#
_symmetry.space_group_name_H-M   'P 1'
#
loop_
_entity.id
_entity.type
_entity.pdbx_description
1 polymer ?
#
loop_
_entity_poly.entity_id
_entity_poly.type
_entity_poly.pdbx_seq_one_letter_code
_entity_poly.pdbx_strand_id
1 'polypeptide(L)'
;MFRHDEEREIMDLKRQSSAPLYEAIETFRKKRIVPFDVPGLKRGRGNPELVDLLGEQCMGIDVNSTKPLDNLCHPVSVIKEAQELTAKAFGAEHAFFMVRGTTQAVQNMVLSVCKAGDEIIGPRNVHKSVINALILCGATPVYLNTEINAKLGIVLGVTVKHVEKAIQAHPKAVAVLVNNPTYYGICSDIKGICDVAHRYVLKVLADEAHGHIFILVTIFL
;
A
#
# COMPACT_ATOMS: atom_id res chain seq x y z
N MET A 1 -4.04 17.82 13.92
CA MET A 1 -2.97 18.06 14.92
C MET A 1 -2.89 16.78 15.75
N PHE A 2 -2.05 15.85 15.35
CA PHE A 2 -1.88 14.58 16.07
C PHE A 2 -1.15 14.89 17.37
N ARG A 3 -1.78 14.59 18.52
CA ARG A 3 -1.06 14.53 19.80
C ARG A 3 -0.06 13.39 19.66
N HIS A 4 1.20 13.72 19.75
CA HIS A 4 2.25 12.73 19.99
C HIS A 4 2.01 12.15 21.38
N ASP A 5 1.49 10.92 21.43
CA ASP A 5 1.58 10.14 22.66
C ASP A 5 3.07 9.90 22.94
N GLU A 6 3.51 10.23 24.16
CA GLU A 6 4.91 10.20 24.61
C GLU A 6 5.53 8.79 24.62
N GLU A 7 4.83 7.77 24.12
CA GLU A 7 5.27 6.39 24.02
C GLU A 7 5.63 5.94 22.58
N ARG A 8 5.84 6.87 21.64
CA ARG A 8 6.56 6.46 20.44
C ARG A 8 7.98 6.12 20.89
N GLU A 9 8.26 4.81 21.03
CA GLU A 9 9.63 4.29 21.04
C GLU A 9 10.47 5.16 20.10
N ILE A 10 11.47 5.85 20.62
CA ILE A 10 12.40 6.66 19.84
C ILE A 10 12.84 5.77 18.71
N MET A 11 12.38 6.10 17.50
CA MET A 11 12.65 5.31 16.31
C MET A 11 14.16 5.13 16.26
N ASP A 12 14.63 3.89 16.31
CA ASP A 12 16.06 3.61 16.24
C ASP A 12 16.56 4.06 14.85
N LEU A 13 16.96 5.33 14.77
CA LEU A 13 17.44 5.96 13.52
C LEU A 13 18.59 5.17 12.90
N LYS A 14 19.41 4.52 13.71
CA LYS A 14 20.49 3.67 13.23
C LYS A 14 19.93 2.43 12.52
N ARG A 15 18.87 1.83 13.04
CA ARG A 15 18.21 0.69 12.41
C ARG A 15 17.43 1.12 11.17
N GLN A 16 16.80 2.29 11.19
CA GLN A 16 16.10 2.85 10.02
C GLN A 16 17.05 3.30 8.89
N SER A 17 18.33 3.47 9.16
CA SER A 17 19.33 3.74 8.12
C SER A 17 19.79 2.49 7.36
N SER A 18 19.43 1.29 7.80
CA SER A 18 19.72 0.05 7.08
C SER A 18 18.72 -0.20 5.95
N ALA A 19 19.18 -0.84 4.88
CA ALA A 19 18.37 -1.23 3.72
C ALA A 19 18.55 -2.73 3.40
N PRO A 20 17.97 -3.64 4.23
CA PRO A 20 18.31 -5.06 4.23
C PRO A 20 18.22 -5.73 2.86
N LEU A 21 17.15 -5.45 2.11
CA LEU A 21 16.97 -6.02 0.77
C LEU A 21 17.96 -5.47 -0.23
N TYR A 22 18.23 -4.17 -0.22
CA TYR A 22 19.23 -3.54 -1.07
C TYR A 22 20.64 -4.10 -0.78
N GLU A 23 21.02 -4.17 0.48
CA GLU A 23 22.32 -4.66 0.94
C GLU A 23 22.51 -6.15 0.57
N ALA A 24 21.45 -6.95 0.68
CA ALA A 24 21.47 -8.35 0.27
C ALA A 24 21.67 -8.49 -1.25
N ILE A 25 20.95 -7.71 -2.07
CA ILE A 25 21.09 -7.70 -3.52
C ILE A 25 22.50 -7.25 -3.94
N GLU A 26 23.03 -6.18 -3.33
CA GLU A 26 24.40 -5.70 -3.59
C GLU A 26 25.46 -6.77 -3.23
N THR A 27 25.28 -7.42 -2.08
CA THR A 27 26.17 -8.50 -1.64
C THR A 27 26.08 -9.69 -2.59
N PHE A 28 24.88 -10.07 -3.02
CA PHE A 28 24.65 -11.16 -3.95
C PHE A 28 25.24 -10.86 -5.33
N ARG A 29 25.08 -9.63 -5.83
CA ARG A 29 25.63 -9.16 -7.11
C ARG A 29 27.16 -9.28 -7.14
N LYS A 30 27.85 -8.94 -6.03
CA LYS A 30 29.31 -9.00 -5.92
C LYS A 30 29.85 -10.43 -5.83
N LYS A 31 29.00 -11.40 -5.46
CA LYS A 31 29.42 -12.81 -5.41
C LYS A 31 29.58 -13.41 -6.80
N ARG A 32 30.65 -14.21 -6.98
CA ARG A 32 30.88 -14.96 -8.22
C ARG A 32 30.02 -16.23 -8.24
N ILE A 33 28.70 -16.03 -8.46
CA ILE A 33 27.74 -17.13 -8.54
C ILE A 33 27.43 -17.42 -10.00
N VAL A 34 27.40 -18.71 -10.37
CA VAL A 34 26.92 -19.15 -11.67
C VAL A 34 25.41 -19.35 -11.57
N PRO A 35 24.58 -18.53 -12.26
CA PRO A 35 23.14 -18.59 -12.15
C PRO A 35 22.56 -19.76 -12.95
N PHE A 36 21.87 -20.68 -12.27
CA PHE A 36 21.09 -21.77 -12.86
C PHE A 36 19.57 -21.58 -12.65
N ASP A 37 19.19 -20.46 -12.06
CA ASP A 37 17.80 -20.09 -11.79
C ASP A 37 17.00 -19.86 -13.08
N VAL A 38 15.71 -20.17 -13.03
CA VAL A 38 14.75 -19.99 -14.14
C VAL A 38 13.48 -19.34 -13.55
N PRO A 39 12.92 -18.31 -14.21
CA PRO A 39 13.46 -17.52 -15.31
C PRO A 39 14.66 -16.65 -14.89
N GLY A 40 15.29 -15.97 -15.82
CA GLY A 40 16.35 -15.01 -15.50
C GLY A 40 17.28 -14.76 -16.69
N LEU A 41 17.77 -13.55 -16.79
CA LEU A 41 18.71 -13.11 -17.85
C LEU A 41 20.16 -13.51 -17.57
N LYS A 42 20.40 -14.33 -16.55
CA LYS A 42 21.74 -14.84 -16.17
C LYS A 42 22.76 -13.72 -16.00
N ARG A 43 22.32 -12.59 -15.39
CA ARG A 43 23.11 -11.37 -15.20
C ARG A 43 23.62 -10.78 -16.53
N GLY A 44 22.80 -10.85 -17.57
CA GLY A 44 23.08 -10.32 -18.89
C GLY A 44 23.92 -11.23 -19.80
N ARG A 45 24.39 -12.39 -19.34
CA ARG A 45 25.27 -13.28 -20.14
C ARG A 45 24.67 -13.76 -21.45
N GLY A 46 23.36 -13.81 -21.56
CA GLY A 46 22.64 -14.23 -22.76
C GLY A 46 22.24 -13.10 -23.71
N ASN A 47 22.46 -11.83 -23.35
CA ASN A 47 22.05 -10.69 -24.15
C ASN A 47 23.01 -9.50 -23.96
N PRO A 48 24.14 -9.47 -24.71
CA PRO A 48 25.10 -8.39 -24.64
C PRO A 48 24.53 -7.03 -25.02
N GLU A 49 23.66 -6.95 -26.01
CA GLU A 49 23.03 -5.70 -26.45
C GLU A 49 22.21 -5.06 -25.34
N LEU A 50 21.51 -5.88 -24.54
CA LEU A 50 20.75 -5.38 -23.40
C LEU A 50 21.67 -4.93 -22.25
N VAL A 51 22.82 -5.60 -22.08
CA VAL A 51 23.85 -5.18 -21.12
C VAL A 51 24.43 -3.83 -21.52
N ASP A 52 24.73 -3.63 -22.81
CA ASP A 52 25.22 -2.34 -23.33
C ASP A 52 24.20 -1.21 -23.12
N LEU A 53 22.90 -1.51 -23.26
CA LEU A 53 21.81 -0.54 -23.06
C LEU A 53 21.58 -0.20 -21.59
N LEU A 54 21.53 -1.19 -20.70
CA LEU A 54 21.12 -1.03 -19.30
C LEU A 54 22.30 -0.95 -18.32
N GLY A 55 23.45 -1.39 -18.73
CA GLY A 55 24.67 -1.49 -17.92
C GLY A 55 24.73 -2.77 -17.07
N GLU A 56 25.95 -3.22 -16.80
CA GLU A 56 26.23 -4.45 -16.03
C GLU A 56 25.64 -4.42 -14.61
N GLN A 57 25.59 -3.24 -13.98
CA GLN A 57 25.06 -3.12 -12.62
C GLN A 57 23.55 -3.41 -12.59
N CYS A 58 22.80 -2.85 -13.53
CA CYS A 58 21.37 -3.10 -13.64
C CYS A 58 21.08 -4.57 -13.94
N MET A 59 21.81 -5.16 -14.91
CA MET A 59 21.66 -6.58 -15.24
C MET A 59 22.12 -7.52 -14.12
N GLY A 60 23.04 -7.06 -13.29
CA GLY A 60 23.57 -7.83 -12.15
C GLY A 60 22.58 -8.00 -10.99
N ILE A 61 21.56 -7.15 -10.91
CA ILE A 61 20.50 -7.22 -9.89
C ILE A 61 19.21 -7.92 -10.37
N ASP A 62 19.18 -8.35 -11.64
CA ASP A 62 18.10 -9.21 -12.13
C ASP A 62 18.28 -10.62 -11.57
N VAL A 63 17.61 -10.90 -10.49
CA VAL A 63 17.76 -12.10 -9.67
C VAL A 63 16.40 -12.72 -9.36
N ASN A 64 16.41 -14.01 -9.09
CA ASN A 64 15.20 -14.74 -8.70
C ASN A 64 15.13 -14.93 -7.18
N SER A 65 14.02 -15.44 -6.67
CA SER A 65 13.88 -15.89 -5.27
C SER A 65 14.92 -16.98 -4.97
N THR A 66 15.91 -16.63 -4.17
CA THR A 66 16.95 -17.56 -3.71
C THR A 66 17.13 -17.41 -2.21
N LYS A 67 17.67 -18.44 -1.55
CA LYS A 67 17.84 -18.43 -0.10
C LYS A 67 18.49 -17.14 0.46
N PRO A 68 19.52 -16.53 -0.17
CA PRO A 68 20.10 -15.27 0.33
C PRO A 68 19.26 -14.03 0.09
N LEU A 69 18.26 -14.08 -0.81
CA LEU A 69 17.43 -12.94 -1.22
C LEU A 69 15.98 -13.06 -0.78
N ASP A 70 15.64 -14.13 -0.06
CA ASP A 70 14.31 -14.40 0.43
C ASP A 70 13.26 -14.69 -0.68
N ASN A 71 12.00 -14.81 -0.31
CA ASN A 71 10.88 -15.02 -1.22
C ASN A 71 9.73 -14.08 -0.84
N LEU A 72 9.33 -13.22 -1.77
CA LEU A 72 8.27 -12.25 -1.53
C LEU A 72 6.92 -12.89 -1.16
N CYS A 73 6.62 -14.09 -1.68
CA CYS A 73 5.38 -14.80 -1.36
C CYS A 73 5.38 -15.43 0.04
N HIS A 74 6.57 -15.60 0.65
CA HIS A 74 6.73 -16.14 2.00
C HIS A 74 8.01 -15.55 2.63
N PRO A 75 7.99 -14.26 3.02
CA PRO A 75 9.16 -13.59 3.56
C PRO A 75 9.56 -14.14 4.92
N VAL A 76 10.83 -14.52 5.08
CA VAL A 76 11.38 -15.07 6.33
C VAL A 76 12.72 -14.45 6.74
N SER A 77 13.35 -13.66 5.87
CA SER A 77 14.65 -13.04 6.10
C SER A 77 14.70 -11.58 5.64
N VAL A 78 15.50 -11.23 4.67
CA VAL A 78 15.77 -9.82 4.28
C VAL A 78 14.53 -9.06 3.79
N ILE A 79 13.59 -9.72 3.11
CA ILE A 79 12.32 -9.08 2.71
C ILE A 79 11.45 -8.85 3.95
N LYS A 80 11.37 -9.83 4.86
CA LYS A 80 10.64 -9.68 6.12
C LYS A 80 11.22 -8.54 6.95
N GLU A 81 12.53 -8.47 7.10
CA GLU A 81 13.20 -7.39 7.82
C GLU A 81 12.90 -6.01 7.22
N ALA A 82 12.95 -5.89 5.89
CA ALA A 82 12.57 -4.66 5.19
C ALA A 82 11.10 -4.28 5.41
N GLN A 83 10.17 -5.26 5.42
CA GLN A 83 8.77 -5.04 5.75
C GLN A 83 8.57 -4.56 7.20
N GLU A 84 9.29 -5.16 8.16
CA GLU A 84 9.25 -4.74 9.56
C GLU A 84 9.75 -3.31 9.77
N LEU A 85 10.84 -2.92 9.09
CA LEU A 85 11.35 -1.54 9.11
C LEU A 85 10.34 -0.57 8.49
N THR A 86 9.72 -0.95 7.38
CA THR A 86 8.67 -0.16 6.73
C THR A 86 7.46 0.01 7.65
N ALA A 87 6.99 -1.07 8.29
CA ALA A 87 5.89 -0.99 9.24
C ALA A 87 6.19 0.00 10.38
N LYS A 88 7.40 -0.06 10.95
CA LYS A 88 7.84 0.89 11.97
C LYS A 88 7.88 2.33 11.48
N ALA A 89 8.43 2.58 10.28
CA ALA A 89 8.50 3.91 9.70
C ALA A 89 7.11 4.54 9.48
N PHE A 90 6.11 3.74 9.15
CA PHE A 90 4.73 4.19 8.96
C PHE A 90 3.86 4.08 10.21
N GLY A 91 4.39 3.60 11.35
CA GLY A 91 3.62 3.40 12.58
C GLY A 91 2.53 2.34 12.43
N ALA A 92 2.73 1.37 11.54
CA ALA A 92 1.82 0.27 11.27
C ALA A 92 2.27 -0.99 12.01
N GLU A 93 1.33 -1.91 12.27
CA GLU A 93 1.64 -3.22 12.83
C GLU A 93 2.34 -4.13 11.82
N HIS A 94 1.92 -4.04 10.55
CA HIS A 94 2.47 -4.83 9.45
C HIS A 94 2.60 -4.00 8.18
N ALA A 95 3.58 -4.33 7.34
CA ALA A 95 3.73 -3.83 5.98
C ALA A 95 3.91 -5.00 5.01
N PHE A 96 3.31 -4.89 3.82
CA PHE A 96 3.38 -5.91 2.77
C PHE A 96 3.82 -5.27 1.47
N PHE A 97 4.89 -5.78 0.87
CA PHE A 97 5.38 -5.29 -0.43
C PHE A 97 4.58 -5.89 -1.59
N MET A 98 4.13 -5.02 -2.49
CA MET A 98 3.36 -5.38 -3.67
C MET A 98 4.11 -4.99 -4.94
N VAL A 99 4.33 -5.95 -5.85
CA VAL A 99 5.16 -5.73 -7.05
C VAL A 99 4.42 -5.05 -8.22
N ARG A 100 3.09 -4.99 -8.18
CA ARG A 100 2.25 -4.36 -9.21
C ARG A 100 1.71 -2.98 -8.78
N GLY A 101 2.39 -2.33 -7.84
CA GLY A 101 2.04 -1.00 -7.36
C GLY A 101 0.74 -0.96 -6.58
N THR A 102 0.24 0.26 -6.34
CA THR A 102 -0.98 0.52 -5.53
C THR A 102 -2.22 -0.18 -6.10
N THR A 103 -2.30 -0.39 -7.41
CA THR A 103 -3.41 -1.16 -8.01
C THR A 103 -3.56 -2.53 -7.37
N GLN A 104 -2.47 -3.27 -7.22
CA GLN A 104 -2.51 -4.60 -6.57
C GLN A 104 -2.78 -4.47 -5.07
N ALA A 105 -2.19 -3.49 -4.41
CA ALA A 105 -2.38 -3.26 -2.98
C ALA A 105 -3.86 -2.99 -2.67
N VAL A 106 -4.51 -2.10 -3.41
CA VAL A 106 -5.95 -1.78 -3.26
C VAL A 106 -6.82 -3.01 -3.55
N GLN A 107 -6.52 -3.77 -4.61
CA GLN A 107 -7.26 -4.99 -4.90
C GLN A 107 -7.13 -6.01 -3.77
N ASN A 108 -5.92 -6.26 -3.28
CA ASN A 108 -5.71 -7.19 -2.18
C ASN A 108 -6.41 -6.72 -0.89
N MET A 109 -6.37 -5.42 -0.61
CA MET A 109 -7.05 -4.84 0.56
C MET A 109 -8.57 -5.08 0.50
N VAL A 110 -9.21 -4.85 -0.63
CA VAL A 110 -10.65 -5.11 -0.81
C VAL A 110 -10.95 -6.62 -0.74
N LEU A 111 -10.19 -7.45 -1.48
CA LEU A 111 -10.39 -8.91 -1.51
C LEU A 111 -10.15 -9.58 -0.15
N SER A 112 -9.33 -8.99 0.73
CA SER A 112 -9.09 -9.52 2.08
C SER A 112 -10.24 -9.26 3.07
N VAL A 113 -11.12 -8.30 2.75
CA VAL A 113 -12.20 -7.86 3.63
C VAL A 113 -13.58 -8.25 3.09
N CYS A 114 -13.76 -8.20 1.78
CA CYS A 114 -15.06 -8.39 1.12
C CYS A 114 -15.15 -9.73 0.39
N LYS A 115 -16.32 -10.33 0.41
CA LYS A 115 -16.71 -11.52 -0.35
C LYS A 115 -18.01 -11.26 -1.12
N ALA A 116 -18.42 -12.22 -1.95
CA ALA A 116 -19.65 -12.11 -2.74
C ALA A 116 -20.88 -11.85 -1.87
N GLY A 117 -21.63 -10.82 -2.24
CA GLY A 117 -22.83 -10.37 -1.54
C GLY A 117 -22.61 -9.43 -0.36
N ASP A 118 -21.35 -9.16 0.05
CA ASP A 118 -21.06 -8.14 1.06
C ASP A 118 -21.29 -6.73 0.51
N GLU A 119 -21.69 -5.80 1.38
CA GLU A 119 -21.77 -4.37 1.04
C GLU A 119 -20.51 -3.65 1.53
N ILE A 120 -19.99 -2.73 0.69
CA ILE A 120 -18.89 -1.85 1.04
C ILE A 120 -19.26 -0.39 0.74
N ILE A 121 -19.11 0.46 1.75
CA ILE A 121 -19.42 1.89 1.64
C ILE A 121 -18.20 2.64 1.12
N GLY A 122 -18.38 3.51 0.13
CA GLY A 122 -17.26 4.32 -0.39
C GLY A 122 -17.69 5.38 -1.40
N PRO A 123 -16.82 6.33 -1.74
CA PRO A 123 -17.11 7.37 -2.73
C PRO A 123 -17.15 6.81 -4.15
N ARG A 124 -17.84 7.52 -5.06
CA ARG A 124 -17.85 7.13 -6.48
C ARG A 124 -16.55 7.43 -7.21
N ASN A 125 -15.80 8.42 -6.76
CA ASN A 125 -14.54 8.87 -7.35
C ASN A 125 -13.32 8.04 -6.91
N VAL A 126 -13.50 6.74 -6.75
CA VAL A 126 -12.42 5.79 -6.47
C VAL A 126 -11.61 5.47 -7.73
N HIS A 127 -10.38 5.04 -7.54
CA HIS A 127 -9.58 4.51 -8.64
C HIS A 127 -10.21 3.22 -9.21
N LYS A 128 -10.04 2.96 -10.50
CA LYS A 128 -10.56 1.77 -11.19
C LYS A 128 -10.13 0.43 -10.54
N SER A 129 -9.02 0.40 -9.81
CA SER A 129 -8.58 -0.79 -9.05
C SER A 129 -9.61 -1.25 -8.02
N VAL A 130 -10.30 -0.30 -7.37
CA VAL A 130 -11.38 -0.61 -6.42
C VAL A 130 -12.55 -1.27 -7.16
N ILE A 131 -12.98 -0.67 -8.28
CA ILE A 131 -14.10 -1.23 -9.08
C ILE A 131 -13.75 -2.64 -9.57
N ASN A 132 -12.52 -2.85 -10.07
CA ASN A 132 -12.06 -4.16 -10.49
C ASN A 132 -12.06 -5.17 -9.34
N ALA A 133 -11.65 -4.75 -8.13
CA ALA A 133 -11.69 -5.62 -6.95
C ALA A 133 -13.13 -6.01 -6.57
N LEU A 134 -14.07 -5.06 -6.62
CA LEU A 134 -15.50 -5.32 -6.36
C LEU A 134 -16.09 -6.33 -7.37
N ILE A 135 -15.73 -6.19 -8.64
CA ILE A 135 -16.13 -7.16 -9.68
C ILE A 135 -15.56 -8.54 -9.37
N LEU A 136 -14.28 -8.61 -9.00
CA LEU A 136 -13.59 -9.88 -8.72
C LEU A 136 -14.16 -10.60 -7.50
N CYS A 137 -14.51 -9.87 -6.41
CA CYS A 137 -15.05 -10.50 -5.21
C CYS A 137 -16.58 -10.60 -5.19
N GLY A 138 -17.28 -9.91 -6.10
CA GLY A 138 -18.75 -9.90 -6.12
C GLY A 138 -19.39 -9.09 -5.00
N ALA A 139 -18.66 -8.13 -4.41
CA ALA A 139 -19.20 -7.23 -3.41
C ALA A 139 -20.02 -6.09 -4.04
N THR A 140 -21.01 -5.58 -3.31
CA THR A 140 -21.91 -4.52 -3.75
C THR A 140 -21.46 -3.17 -3.18
N PRO A 141 -21.13 -2.17 -4.02
CA PRO A 141 -20.77 -0.84 -3.54
C PRO A 141 -22.00 -0.06 -3.07
N VAL A 142 -21.89 0.54 -1.90
CA VAL A 142 -22.80 1.56 -1.39
C VAL A 142 -22.12 2.92 -1.57
N TYR A 143 -22.56 3.67 -2.57
CA TYR A 143 -21.89 4.90 -2.95
C TYR A 143 -22.27 6.08 -2.05
N LEU A 144 -21.26 6.75 -1.51
CA LEU A 144 -21.38 8.04 -0.85
C LEU A 144 -21.50 9.14 -1.90
N ASN A 145 -22.50 10.01 -1.73
CA ASN A 145 -22.60 11.23 -2.52
C ASN A 145 -21.64 12.28 -1.94
N THR A 146 -20.55 12.52 -2.64
CA THR A 146 -19.59 13.56 -2.30
C THR A 146 -20.02 14.90 -2.88
N GLU A 147 -19.70 15.99 -2.19
CA GLU A 147 -19.94 17.33 -2.69
C GLU A 147 -19.01 17.66 -3.86
N ILE A 148 -19.46 18.54 -4.74
CA ILE A 148 -18.69 19.05 -5.88
C ILE A 148 -18.43 20.54 -5.66
N ASN A 149 -17.18 20.96 -5.77
CA ASN A 149 -16.84 22.36 -5.80
C ASN A 149 -17.34 22.96 -7.13
N ALA A 150 -18.38 23.80 -7.07
CA ALA A 150 -19.02 24.34 -8.27
C ALA A 150 -18.09 25.24 -9.13
N LYS A 151 -17.07 25.89 -8.53
CA LYS A 151 -16.13 26.74 -9.25
C LYS A 151 -15.08 25.95 -10.01
N LEU A 152 -14.60 24.87 -9.41
CA LEU A 152 -13.49 24.06 -9.93
C LEU A 152 -13.97 22.80 -10.64
N GLY A 153 -15.22 22.41 -10.49
CA GLY A 153 -15.79 21.20 -11.06
C GLY A 153 -15.17 19.90 -10.47
N ILE A 154 -14.55 19.99 -9.28
CA ILE A 154 -13.88 18.85 -8.65
C ILE A 154 -14.70 18.27 -7.51
N VAL A 155 -14.59 16.96 -7.34
CA VAL A 155 -15.22 16.22 -6.24
C VAL A 155 -14.42 16.43 -4.95
N LEU A 156 -15.11 16.78 -3.87
CA LEU A 156 -14.53 16.94 -2.55
C LEU A 156 -14.39 15.59 -1.83
N GLY A 157 -13.71 15.59 -0.68
CA GLY A 157 -13.58 14.41 0.18
C GLY A 157 -14.92 13.98 0.81
N VAL A 158 -14.93 12.83 1.43
CA VAL A 158 -16.07 12.35 2.21
C VAL A 158 -16.05 12.95 3.62
N THR A 159 -17.24 13.22 4.16
CA THR A 159 -17.38 13.71 5.54
C THR A 159 -17.74 12.59 6.49
N VAL A 160 -17.35 12.72 7.76
CA VAL A 160 -17.70 11.78 8.84
C VAL A 160 -19.24 11.57 8.89
N LYS A 161 -19.99 12.65 8.76
CA LYS A 161 -21.48 12.61 8.78
C LYS A 161 -22.08 11.80 7.63
N HIS A 162 -21.49 11.90 6.42
CA HIS A 162 -21.96 11.11 5.28
C HIS A 162 -21.67 9.62 5.49
N VAL A 163 -20.50 9.29 6.05
CA VAL A 163 -20.14 7.90 6.37
C VAL A 163 -21.08 7.33 7.44
N GLU A 164 -21.30 8.05 8.54
CA GLU A 164 -22.15 7.58 9.62
C GLU A 164 -23.60 7.33 9.14
N LYS A 165 -24.15 8.26 8.36
CA LYS A 165 -25.49 8.08 7.77
C LYS A 165 -25.57 6.86 6.85
N ALA A 166 -24.53 6.61 6.06
CA ALA A 166 -24.50 5.44 5.17
C ALA A 166 -24.41 4.14 5.97
N ILE A 167 -23.58 4.08 7.03
CA ILE A 167 -23.49 2.91 7.92
C ILE A 167 -24.85 2.60 8.54
N GLN A 168 -25.55 3.61 9.05
CA GLN A 168 -26.89 3.44 9.64
C GLN A 168 -27.92 2.92 8.64
N ALA A 169 -27.83 3.36 7.38
CA ALA A 169 -28.73 2.93 6.31
C ALA A 169 -28.37 1.53 5.77
N HIS A 170 -27.12 1.11 5.91
CA HIS A 170 -26.58 -0.15 5.40
C HIS A 170 -25.89 -0.97 6.50
N PRO A 171 -26.66 -1.52 7.47
CA PRO A 171 -26.10 -2.21 8.63
C PRO A 171 -25.40 -3.54 8.29
N LYS A 172 -25.50 -4.00 7.05
CA LYS A 172 -24.81 -5.20 6.54
C LYS A 172 -23.45 -4.89 5.91
N ALA A 173 -23.10 -3.61 5.79
CA ALA A 173 -21.79 -3.23 5.26
C ALA A 173 -20.67 -3.80 6.13
N VAL A 174 -19.58 -4.28 5.48
CA VAL A 174 -18.44 -4.89 6.16
C VAL A 174 -17.25 -3.94 6.27
N ALA A 175 -17.22 -2.91 5.42
CA ALA A 175 -16.14 -1.94 5.39
C ALA A 175 -16.58 -0.57 4.86
N VAL A 176 -15.77 0.44 5.22
CA VAL A 176 -15.77 1.77 4.61
C VAL A 176 -14.47 1.95 3.84
N LEU A 177 -14.56 2.31 2.56
CA LEU A 177 -13.40 2.66 1.73
C LEU A 177 -13.34 4.17 1.57
N VAL A 178 -12.16 4.75 1.70
CA VAL A 178 -11.90 6.17 1.48
C VAL A 178 -10.68 6.34 0.58
N ASN A 179 -10.72 7.40 -0.24
CA ASN A 179 -9.60 7.84 -1.06
C ASN A 179 -9.01 9.11 -0.41
N ASN A 180 -7.78 9.04 0.11
CA ASN A 180 -7.21 10.10 0.94
C ASN A 180 -5.69 10.27 0.71
N PRO A 181 -5.26 11.38 0.13
CA PRO A 181 -6.09 12.41 -0.48
C PRO A 181 -6.78 11.96 -1.76
N THR A 182 -7.76 12.72 -2.22
CA THR A 182 -8.29 12.56 -3.58
C THR A 182 -7.23 12.91 -4.62
N TYR A 183 -7.47 12.64 -5.90
CA TYR A 183 -6.58 13.04 -7.01
C TYR A 183 -6.23 14.54 -7.01
N TYR A 184 -7.11 15.37 -6.47
CA TYR A 184 -6.94 16.82 -6.37
C TYR A 184 -6.30 17.29 -5.04
N GLY A 185 -5.76 16.38 -4.24
CA GLY A 185 -5.12 16.71 -2.96
C GLY A 185 -6.08 17.02 -1.81
N ILE A 186 -7.38 16.72 -1.96
CA ILE A 186 -8.37 16.96 -0.91
C ILE A 186 -8.36 15.80 0.09
N CYS A 187 -8.05 16.12 1.34
CA CYS A 187 -8.05 15.16 2.45
C CYS A 187 -9.40 15.11 3.17
N SER A 188 -9.78 13.92 3.60
CA SER A 188 -10.91 13.66 4.49
C SER A 188 -10.45 13.57 5.94
N ASP A 189 -11.35 13.75 6.91
CA ASP A 189 -11.06 13.46 8.32
C ASP A 189 -11.05 11.95 8.56
N ILE A 190 -9.90 11.32 8.23
CA ILE A 190 -9.71 9.86 8.36
C ILE A 190 -9.92 9.41 9.81
N LYS A 191 -9.42 10.18 10.77
CA LYS A 191 -9.57 9.82 12.19
C LYS A 191 -11.03 9.77 12.59
N GLY A 192 -11.82 10.80 12.28
CA GLY A 192 -13.24 10.82 12.57
C GLY A 192 -14.01 9.71 11.83
N ILE A 193 -13.63 9.39 10.59
CA ILE A 193 -14.21 8.28 9.83
C ILE A 193 -13.89 6.94 10.50
N CYS A 194 -12.65 6.71 10.93
CA CYS A 194 -12.26 5.50 11.65
C CYS A 194 -13.01 5.37 12.97
N ASP A 195 -13.10 6.45 13.76
CA ASP A 195 -13.79 6.46 15.04
C ASP A 195 -15.28 6.07 14.88
N VAL A 196 -15.92 6.55 13.80
CA VAL A 196 -17.30 6.16 13.48
C VAL A 196 -17.39 4.71 13.02
N ALA A 197 -16.60 4.32 12.02
CA ALA A 197 -16.67 2.98 11.44
C ALA A 197 -16.39 1.89 12.49
N HIS A 198 -15.41 2.10 13.37
CA HIS A 198 -15.04 1.15 14.42
C HIS A 198 -16.13 1.01 15.50
N ARG A 199 -16.92 2.06 15.79
CA ARG A 199 -18.11 1.94 16.68
C ARG A 199 -19.13 0.94 16.15
N TYR A 200 -19.23 0.80 14.83
CA TYR A 200 -20.09 -0.18 14.17
C TYR A 200 -19.36 -1.47 13.74
N VAL A 201 -18.13 -1.67 14.24
CA VAL A 201 -17.30 -2.86 13.95
C VAL A 201 -16.96 -3.01 12.45
N LEU A 202 -16.99 -1.93 11.69
CA LEU A 202 -16.57 -1.93 10.29
C LEU A 202 -15.07 -1.67 10.16
N LYS A 203 -14.45 -2.28 9.15
CA LYS A 203 -13.06 -1.99 8.75
C LYS A 203 -13.01 -0.72 7.90
N VAL A 204 -11.90 0.04 8.02
CA VAL A 204 -11.63 1.18 7.15
C VAL A 204 -10.50 0.82 6.21
N LEU A 205 -10.73 0.99 4.91
CA LEU A 205 -9.77 0.78 3.83
C LEU A 205 -9.41 2.15 3.25
N ALA A 206 -8.18 2.60 3.46
CA ALA A 206 -7.70 3.88 2.95
C ALA A 206 -6.82 3.67 1.71
N ASP A 207 -7.23 4.22 0.57
CA ASP A 207 -6.37 4.35 -0.61
C ASP A 207 -5.60 5.66 -0.50
N GLU A 208 -4.34 5.56 -0.11
CA GLU A 208 -3.43 6.68 0.09
C GLU A 208 -2.33 6.76 -0.99
N ALA A 209 -2.63 6.30 -2.20
CA ALA A 209 -1.69 6.33 -3.33
C ALA A 209 -1.02 7.70 -3.54
N HIS A 210 -1.71 8.78 -3.21
CA HIS A 210 -1.22 10.16 -3.33
C HIS A 210 -0.81 10.79 -1.99
N GLY A 211 -0.94 10.06 -0.87
CA GLY A 211 -0.80 10.62 0.49
C GLY A 211 0.41 10.13 1.28
N HIS A 212 1.06 9.06 0.87
CA HIS A 212 2.11 8.39 1.64
C HIS A 212 3.29 9.30 2.04
N ILE A 213 3.60 10.32 1.22
CA ILE A 213 4.70 11.25 1.49
C ILE A 213 4.44 12.13 2.72
N PHE A 214 3.18 12.42 3.07
CA PHE A 214 2.85 13.27 4.22
C PHE A 214 3.27 12.64 5.55
N ILE A 215 3.22 11.33 5.66
CA ILE A 215 3.66 10.62 6.87
C ILE A 215 5.17 10.74 7.04
N LEU A 216 5.92 10.53 5.96
CA LEU A 216 7.39 10.59 5.98
C LEU A 216 7.90 12.01 6.27
N VAL A 217 7.29 13.04 5.69
CA VAL A 217 7.66 14.45 5.96
C VAL A 217 7.46 14.80 7.45
N THR A 218 6.39 14.31 8.07
CA THR A 218 6.15 14.57 9.50
C THR A 218 7.20 13.91 10.41
N ILE A 219 7.85 12.84 9.96
CA ILE A 219 8.88 12.12 10.72
C ILE A 219 10.25 12.83 10.61
N PHE A 220 10.53 13.52 9.50
CA PHE A 220 11.82 14.12 9.21
C PHE A 220 11.88 15.64 9.39
N LEU A 221 10.81 16.31 9.80
CA LEU A 221 10.74 17.70 10.21
C LEU A 221 10.58 17.84 11.72
#